data_060b3316f6e9e9417ca1f342a92e9c94
#
_entry.id   060b3316f6e9e9417ca1f342a92e9c94
#
_cell.length_a   1.000
_cell.length_b   1.000
_cell.length_c   1.000
_cell.angle_alpha   90.00
_cell.angle_beta   90.00
_cell.angle_gamma   90.00
#
_symmetry.space_group_name_H-M   'P 1'
#
loop_
_entity.id
_entity.type
_entity.pdbx_description
1 polymer ?
#
loop_
_entity_poly.entity_id
_entity_poly.type
_entity_poly.pdbx_seq_one_letter_code
_entity_poly.pdbx_strand_id
1 'polypeptide(L)'
;ACTSESKTGTSRQLPVYLDESKTIDERVEDIIPRLTLEEKVALCHAQSKFSSPGVQRLGIPELWMNDGPFGVRSEVLYNSWTKAETTNDSCTAFPALTVLASSWNMELASQYGQALSEEANYREKDVQLAPGVNIARTPLNGRNFEYMGEDPFLVSKIAVPYIKAIQDNGIAVCVKHFALNNQEYQRDTVNVEVSERALREIYLPAFKAAVTEAG
;
A
#
# COMPACT_ATOMS: atom_id res chain seq x y z
N ALA A 1 -28.68 -15.08 56.70
CA ALA A 1 -29.22 -14.57 55.47
C ALA A 1 -28.12 -13.77 54.75
N CYS A 2 -27.45 -14.41 53.77
CA CYS A 2 -26.52 -13.70 52.87
C CYS A 2 -27.29 -13.35 51.59
N THR A 3 -27.51 -12.07 51.37
CA THR A 3 -28.05 -11.56 50.13
C THR A 3 -26.92 -11.43 49.13
N SER A 4 -26.96 -12.23 48.08
CA SER A 4 -26.07 -12.13 46.90
C SER A 4 -26.52 -10.96 46.03
N GLU A 5 -25.79 -9.86 46.05
CA GLU A 5 -25.95 -8.81 45.05
C GLU A 5 -25.44 -9.31 43.70
N SER A 6 -26.36 -9.51 42.77
CA SER A 6 -26.03 -9.75 41.37
C SER A 6 -25.50 -8.46 40.74
N LYS A 7 -24.21 -8.39 40.51
CA LYS A 7 -23.62 -7.35 39.65
C LYS A 7 -24.12 -7.55 38.22
N THR A 8 -25.12 -6.80 37.82
CA THR A 8 -25.49 -6.65 36.42
C THR A 8 -24.36 -5.92 35.69
N GLY A 9 -23.46 -6.70 35.08
CA GLY A 9 -22.49 -6.16 34.16
C GLY A 9 -23.20 -5.62 32.91
N THR A 10 -23.35 -4.32 32.81
CA THR A 10 -23.73 -3.66 31.57
C THR A 10 -22.63 -3.96 30.56
N SER A 11 -22.91 -4.84 29.61
CA SER A 11 -22.07 -5.05 28.44
C SER A 11 -21.97 -3.70 27.70
N ARG A 12 -20.82 -3.06 27.79
CA ARG A 12 -20.55 -1.80 27.10
C ARG A 12 -20.58 -2.12 25.61
N GLN A 13 -21.65 -1.76 24.94
CA GLN A 13 -21.81 -1.97 23.50
C GLN A 13 -20.65 -1.23 22.81
N LEU A 14 -19.91 -1.93 21.97
CA LEU A 14 -18.82 -1.33 21.18
C LEU A 14 -19.37 -0.21 20.29
N PRO A 15 -18.66 0.91 20.14
CA PRO A 15 -19.00 1.90 19.14
C PRO A 15 -19.08 1.28 17.75
N VAL A 16 -19.97 1.81 16.87
CA VAL A 16 -20.19 1.23 15.54
C VAL A 16 -18.90 1.17 14.71
N TYR A 17 -18.04 2.18 14.83
CA TYR A 17 -16.77 2.19 14.07
C TYR A 17 -15.78 1.07 14.46
N LEU A 18 -15.93 0.48 15.65
CA LEU A 18 -15.12 -0.67 16.11
C LEU A 18 -15.81 -2.02 15.85
N ASP A 19 -17.06 -2.01 15.41
CA ASP A 19 -17.82 -3.23 15.15
C ASP A 19 -17.55 -3.72 13.72
N GLU A 20 -16.73 -4.76 13.57
CA GLU A 20 -16.35 -5.35 12.30
C GLU A 20 -17.51 -6.01 11.55
N SER A 21 -18.64 -6.29 12.23
CA SER A 21 -19.85 -6.80 11.57
C SER A 21 -20.61 -5.73 10.77
N LYS A 22 -20.27 -4.47 10.97
CA LYS A 22 -20.86 -3.32 10.28
C LYS A 22 -20.16 -3.04 8.95
N THR A 23 -20.90 -2.45 8.03
CA THR A 23 -20.33 -2.01 6.76
C THR A 23 -19.29 -0.90 6.96
N ILE A 24 -18.39 -0.74 6.00
CA ILE A 24 -17.37 0.33 6.03
C ILE A 24 -18.06 1.69 6.12
N ASP A 25 -19.13 1.92 5.37
CA ASP A 25 -19.86 3.20 5.37
C ASP A 25 -20.46 3.50 6.75
N GLU A 26 -21.12 2.52 7.41
CA GLU A 26 -21.65 2.70 8.77
C GLU A 26 -20.54 3.04 9.77
N ARG A 27 -19.39 2.40 9.64
CA ARG A 27 -18.22 2.62 10.50
C ARG A 27 -17.61 4.01 10.27
N VAL A 28 -17.51 4.44 9.02
CA VAL A 28 -17.02 5.77 8.63
C VAL A 28 -17.96 6.88 9.12
N GLU A 29 -19.27 6.73 8.92
CA GLU A 29 -20.26 7.70 9.38
C GLU A 29 -20.25 7.86 10.92
N ASP A 30 -19.96 6.80 11.67
CA ASP A 30 -19.87 6.86 13.14
C ASP A 30 -18.54 7.47 13.63
N ILE A 31 -17.41 7.26 12.92
CA ILE A 31 -16.11 7.76 13.37
C ILE A 31 -15.89 9.25 13.04
N ILE A 32 -16.35 9.71 11.88
CA ILE A 32 -16.11 11.08 11.41
C ILE A 32 -16.55 12.16 12.42
N PRO A 33 -17.75 12.13 13.02
CA PRO A 33 -18.17 13.13 14.00
C PRO A 33 -17.41 13.04 15.34
N ARG A 34 -16.74 11.94 15.62
CA ARG A 34 -15.93 11.74 16.83
C ARG A 34 -14.54 12.34 16.72
N LEU A 35 -14.04 12.52 15.49
CA LEU A 35 -12.75 13.14 15.21
C LEU A 35 -12.81 14.65 15.37
N THR A 36 -11.78 15.24 15.99
CA THR A 36 -11.57 16.70 15.97
C THR A 36 -11.12 17.15 14.57
N LEU A 37 -11.16 18.47 14.34
CA LEU A 37 -10.67 19.01 13.05
C LEU A 37 -9.17 18.72 12.87
N GLU A 38 -8.38 18.88 13.93
CA GLU A 38 -6.93 18.63 13.92
C GLU A 38 -6.63 17.16 13.60
N GLU A 39 -7.38 16.21 14.17
CA GLU A 39 -7.24 14.78 13.89
C GLU A 39 -7.61 14.45 12.44
N LYS A 40 -8.68 15.04 11.90
CA LYS A 40 -9.06 14.89 10.50
C LYS A 40 -7.96 15.40 9.56
N VAL A 41 -7.39 16.57 9.87
CA VAL A 41 -6.30 17.13 9.09
C VAL A 41 -5.05 16.26 9.19
N ALA A 42 -4.71 15.79 10.39
CA ALA A 42 -3.56 14.91 10.59
C ALA A 42 -3.67 13.61 9.76
N LEU A 43 -4.86 12.97 9.72
CA LEU A 43 -5.09 11.76 8.92
C LEU A 43 -4.96 11.97 7.40
N CYS A 44 -4.95 13.23 6.93
CA CYS A 44 -4.78 13.55 5.50
C CYS A 44 -3.32 13.66 5.05
N HIS A 45 -2.34 13.51 5.94
CA HIS A 45 -0.92 13.60 5.61
C HIS A 45 -0.08 12.60 6.40
N ALA A 46 1.13 12.32 5.88
CA ALA A 46 2.09 11.48 6.59
C ALA A 46 2.63 12.20 7.83
N GLN A 47 2.88 11.45 8.90
CA GLN A 47 3.57 11.95 10.10
C GLN A 47 5.09 11.73 10.04
N SER A 48 5.55 10.75 9.26
CA SER A 48 6.96 10.43 9.05
C SER A 48 7.22 10.09 7.58
N LYS A 49 8.44 9.63 7.26
CA LYS A 49 8.78 9.16 5.91
C LYS A 49 7.88 8.00 5.44
N PHE A 50 7.51 7.12 6.37
CA PHE A 50 6.76 5.91 6.05
C PHE A 50 5.68 5.58 7.09
N SER A 51 5.03 6.59 7.66
CA SER A 51 3.87 6.34 8.51
C SER A 51 2.79 7.41 8.39
N SER A 52 1.55 6.98 8.58
CA SER A 52 0.38 7.83 8.75
C SER A 52 -0.01 7.83 10.22
N PRO A 53 -0.47 8.96 10.79
CA PRO A 53 -0.85 9.01 12.18
C PRO A 53 -2.08 8.18 12.47
N GLY A 54 -2.15 7.65 13.71
CA GLY A 54 -3.37 7.13 14.29
C GLY A 54 -4.12 8.17 15.12
N VAL A 55 -5.21 7.72 15.76
CA VAL A 55 -5.94 8.52 16.76
C VAL A 55 -6.11 7.66 18.01
N GLN A 56 -5.10 7.69 18.87
CA GLN A 56 -4.98 6.79 20.02
C GLN A 56 -6.22 6.80 20.94
N ARG A 57 -6.82 7.97 21.21
CA ARG A 57 -8.01 8.08 22.06
C ARG A 57 -9.25 7.36 21.50
N LEU A 58 -9.27 7.11 20.18
CA LEU A 58 -10.33 6.38 19.50
C LEU A 58 -9.90 4.95 19.10
N GLY A 59 -8.69 4.53 19.46
CA GLY A 59 -8.18 3.20 19.11
C GLY A 59 -7.85 3.05 17.62
N ILE A 60 -7.69 4.15 16.88
CA ILE A 60 -7.23 4.11 15.48
C ILE A 60 -5.71 3.99 15.51
N PRO A 61 -5.13 2.90 14.98
CA PRO A 61 -3.68 2.70 14.96
C PRO A 61 -2.98 3.63 13.97
N GLU A 62 -1.69 3.81 14.14
CA GLU A 62 -0.80 4.31 13.10
C GLU A 62 -0.71 3.27 11.98
N LEU A 63 -0.51 3.72 10.74
CA LEU A 63 -0.21 2.84 9.62
C LEU A 63 1.26 2.99 9.24
N TRP A 64 1.99 1.88 9.28
CA TRP A 64 3.39 1.83 8.89
C TRP A 64 3.53 1.29 7.47
N MET A 65 4.21 2.04 6.63
CA MET A 65 4.38 1.73 5.22
C MET A 65 5.77 1.18 4.96
N ASN A 66 5.86 0.30 3.99
CA ASN A 66 7.11 -0.15 3.40
C ASN A 66 7.21 0.26 1.94
N ASP A 67 8.34 0.80 1.53
CA ASP A 67 8.63 1.07 0.14
C ASP A 67 9.48 -0.06 -0.45
N GLY A 68 9.14 -0.48 -1.66
CA GLY A 68 9.92 -1.47 -2.39
C GLY A 68 9.04 -2.45 -3.17
N PRO A 69 8.92 -2.29 -4.51
CA PRO A 69 8.12 -3.18 -5.34
C PRO A 69 8.68 -4.60 -5.47
N PHE A 70 9.99 -4.77 -5.18
CA PHE A 70 10.70 -6.04 -5.29
C PHE A 70 11.50 -6.38 -4.03
N GLY A 71 10.99 -6.00 -2.88
CA GLY A 71 11.53 -6.30 -1.55
C GLY A 71 11.10 -5.30 -0.50
N VAL A 72 11.08 -5.74 0.75
CA VAL A 72 10.89 -4.85 1.89
C VAL A 72 12.17 -4.06 2.09
N ARG A 73 12.13 -2.74 1.99
CA ARG A 73 13.35 -1.93 2.17
C ARG A 73 13.81 -1.88 3.62
N SER A 74 15.08 -1.57 3.81
CA SER A 74 15.63 -1.26 5.13
C SER A 74 14.95 -0.04 5.76
N GLU A 75 14.83 -0.05 7.09
CA GLU A 75 14.27 1.08 7.84
C GLU A 75 15.10 2.35 7.69
N VAL A 76 14.40 3.46 7.69
CA VAL A 76 15.00 4.80 7.73
C VAL A 76 14.58 5.54 9.00
N LEU A 77 15.32 6.56 9.38
CA LEU A 77 14.97 7.40 10.51
C LEU A 77 13.63 8.12 10.25
N TYR A 78 12.91 8.42 11.30
CA TYR A 78 11.55 8.96 11.28
C TYR A 78 11.36 10.13 10.27
N ASN A 79 12.26 11.10 10.27
CA ASN A 79 12.19 12.28 9.39
C ASN A 79 13.37 12.40 8.41
N SER A 80 14.12 11.33 8.17
CA SER A 80 15.31 11.35 7.35
C SER A 80 15.39 10.11 6.46
N TRP A 81 16.08 10.21 5.33
CA TRP A 81 16.41 9.08 4.47
C TRP A 81 17.63 8.26 4.96
N THR A 82 18.22 8.67 6.08
CA THR A 82 19.32 7.95 6.70
C THR A 82 18.81 6.58 7.20
N LYS A 83 19.58 5.53 6.99
CA LYS A 83 19.26 4.19 7.52
C LYS A 83 19.14 4.25 9.04
N ALA A 84 18.16 3.53 9.57
CA ALA A 84 17.95 3.44 11.03
C ALA A 84 18.97 2.55 11.73
N GLU A 85 19.74 1.72 10.98
CA GLU A 85 20.77 0.81 11.49
C GLU A 85 20.27 -0.13 12.61
N THR A 86 19.01 -0.59 12.47
CA THR A 86 18.44 -1.55 13.39
C THR A 86 19.08 -2.93 13.19
N THR A 87 19.22 -3.71 14.27
CA THR A 87 19.90 -5.01 14.25
C THR A 87 19.25 -6.08 13.38
N ASN A 88 17.96 -5.91 13.05
CA ASN A 88 17.15 -6.84 12.25
C ASN A 88 16.76 -6.26 10.90
N ASP A 89 17.61 -5.46 10.28
CA ASP A 89 17.31 -4.75 9.03
C ASP A 89 17.70 -5.53 7.77
N SER A 90 17.86 -6.85 7.87
CA SER A 90 18.06 -7.73 6.71
C SER A 90 16.76 -7.87 5.93
N CYS A 91 16.82 -7.62 4.64
CA CYS A 91 15.68 -7.68 3.73
C CYS A 91 16.02 -8.54 2.52
N THR A 92 15.05 -9.28 2.01
CA THR A 92 15.21 -10.06 0.79
C THR A 92 15.20 -9.14 -0.43
N ALA A 93 16.22 -9.21 -1.25
CA ALA A 93 16.23 -8.61 -2.58
C ALA A 93 15.60 -9.60 -3.56
N PHE A 94 14.31 -9.43 -3.83
CA PHE A 94 13.61 -10.22 -4.83
C PHE A 94 14.05 -9.81 -6.26
N PRO A 95 13.82 -10.64 -7.27
CA PRO A 95 14.04 -10.25 -8.65
C PRO A 95 13.27 -8.98 -9.01
N ALA A 96 13.86 -8.12 -9.84
CA ALA A 96 13.19 -6.91 -10.33
C ALA A 96 11.85 -7.24 -10.99
N LEU A 97 10.87 -6.32 -10.95
CA LEU A 97 9.54 -6.58 -11.50
C LEU A 97 9.54 -6.82 -13.01
N THR A 98 10.51 -6.27 -13.75
CA THR A 98 10.73 -6.62 -15.16
C THR A 98 11.05 -8.10 -15.36
N VAL A 99 11.82 -8.70 -14.44
CA VAL A 99 12.15 -10.14 -14.47
C VAL A 99 10.90 -10.96 -14.16
N LEU A 100 10.15 -10.57 -13.13
CA LEU A 100 8.87 -11.23 -12.79
C LEU A 100 7.92 -11.21 -14.00
N ALA A 101 7.70 -10.07 -14.61
CA ALA A 101 6.81 -9.93 -15.76
C ALA A 101 7.29 -10.72 -16.99
N SER A 102 8.60 -10.81 -17.20
CA SER A 102 9.19 -11.61 -18.28
C SER A 102 8.93 -13.11 -18.17
N SER A 103 8.50 -13.58 -17.00
CA SER A 103 8.09 -14.98 -16.82
C SER A 103 6.74 -15.30 -17.47
N TRP A 104 5.89 -14.31 -17.70
CA TRP A 104 4.51 -14.44 -18.18
C TRP A 104 3.65 -15.36 -17.28
N ASN A 105 4.06 -15.54 -16.02
CA ASN A 105 3.48 -16.50 -15.11
C ASN A 105 2.74 -15.79 -13.96
N MET A 106 1.40 -15.81 -14.01
CA MET A 106 0.52 -15.20 -13.00
C MET A 106 0.60 -15.91 -11.66
N GLU A 107 0.80 -17.24 -11.65
CA GLU A 107 0.99 -18.00 -10.41
C GLU A 107 2.28 -17.60 -9.70
N LEU A 108 3.37 -17.43 -10.45
CA LEU A 108 4.63 -16.91 -9.90
C LEU A 108 4.46 -15.49 -9.34
N ALA A 109 3.64 -14.65 -9.98
CA ALA A 109 3.35 -13.31 -9.46
C ALA A 109 2.58 -13.37 -8.13
N SER A 110 1.66 -14.31 -7.97
CA SER A 110 0.98 -14.56 -6.70
C SER A 110 1.95 -15.04 -5.62
N GLN A 111 2.79 -16.02 -5.91
CA GLN A 111 3.81 -16.52 -4.98
C GLN A 111 4.81 -15.43 -4.57
N TYR A 112 5.16 -14.57 -5.50
CA TYR A 112 6.04 -13.43 -5.24
C TYR A 112 5.37 -12.43 -4.27
N GLY A 113 4.11 -12.08 -4.52
CA GLY A 113 3.33 -11.21 -3.63
C GLY A 113 3.18 -11.80 -2.22
N GLN A 114 2.92 -13.10 -2.14
CA GLN A 114 2.83 -13.82 -0.87
C GLN A 114 4.15 -13.72 -0.08
N ALA A 115 5.27 -14.10 -0.69
CA ALA A 115 6.58 -14.07 -0.02
C ALA A 115 6.96 -12.65 0.44
N LEU A 116 6.67 -11.63 -0.38
CA LEU A 116 6.91 -10.24 -0.03
C LEU A 116 6.07 -9.79 1.17
N SER A 117 4.78 -10.16 1.20
CA SER A 117 3.88 -9.79 2.29
C SER A 117 4.17 -10.55 3.59
N GLU A 118 4.65 -11.78 3.53
CA GLU A 118 5.12 -12.51 4.71
C GLU A 118 6.30 -11.78 5.37
N GLU A 119 7.25 -11.27 4.58
CA GLU A 119 8.35 -10.45 5.12
C GLU A 119 7.86 -9.10 5.63
N ALA A 120 6.91 -8.45 4.95
CA ALA A 120 6.30 -7.20 5.39
C ALA A 120 5.57 -7.37 6.74
N ASN A 121 4.79 -8.45 6.91
CA ASN A 121 4.14 -8.80 8.16
C ASN A 121 5.13 -9.06 9.30
N TYR A 122 6.21 -9.81 9.02
CA TYR A 122 7.27 -10.04 10.01
C TYR A 122 7.91 -8.73 10.48
N ARG A 123 7.93 -7.71 9.63
CA ARG A 123 8.46 -6.38 9.91
C ARG A 123 7.39 -5.38 10.36
N GLU A 124 6.21 -5.86 10.72
CA GLU A 124 5.10 -5.06 11.27
C GLU A 124 4.73 -3.88 10.35
N LYS A 125 4.58 -4.16 9.04
CA LYS A 125 4.13 -3.19 8.05
C LYS A 125 2.67 -3.40 7.71
N ASP A 126 1.94 -2.30 7.61
CA ASP A 126 0.51 -2.31 7.28
C ASP A 126 0.27 -2.07 5.78
N VAL A 127 1.19 -1.36 5.13
CA VAL A 127 1.03 -0.94 3.72
C VAL A 127 2.32 -1.18 2.93
N GLN A 128 2.20 -1.90 1.83
CA GLN A 128 3.26 -2.05 0.83
C GLN A 128 3.08 -1.03 -0.29
N LEU A 129 4.07 -0.14 -0.49
CA LEU A 129 4.08 0.82 -1.60
C LEU A 129 4.55 0.12 -2.89
N ALA A 130 3.67 -0.67 -3.46
CA ALA A 130 3.91 -1.56 -4.61
C ALA A 130 2.56 -1.98 -5.23
N PRO A 131 2.57 -2.63 -6.42
CA PRO A 131 3.67 -2.70 -7.36
C PRO A 131 3.92 -1.39 -8.11
N GLY A 132 5.09 -1.27 -8.75
CA GLY A 132 5.34 -0.26 -9.76
C GLY A 132 4.75 -0.70 -11.10
N VAL A 133 3.83 0.08 -11.67
CA VAL A 133 3.08 -0.30 -12.88
C VAL A 133 3.20 0.71 -14.03
N ASN A 134 4.10 1.69 -13.92
CA ASN A 134 4.34 2.61 -15.03
C ASN A 134 4.90 1.85 -16.23
N ILE A 135 4.49 2.29 -17.43
CA ILE A 135 4.93 1.66 -18.67
C ILE A 135 6.38 2.07 -18.98
N ALA A 136 7.24 1.10 -19.24
CA ALA A 136 8.64 1.30 -19.60
C ALA A 136 8.75 1.81 -21.05
N ARG A 137 8.38 3.08 -21.26
CA ARG A 137 8.31 3.69 -22.59
C ARG A 137 9.66 3.92 -23.22
N THR A 138 10.68 4.20 -22.42
CA THR A 138 12.04 4.48 -22.86
C THR A 138 13.04 3.76 -21.99
N PRO A 139 14.13 3.21 -22.52
CA PRO A 139 15.14 2.56 -21.70
C PRO A 139 15.92 3.54 -20.82
N LEU A 140 15.79 4.85 -21.05
CA LEU A 140 16.51 5.88 -20.31
C LEU A 140 15.88 6.27 -18.96
N ASN A 141 14.68 5.77 -18.65
CA ASN A 141 14.08 6.03 -17.34
C ASN A 141 14.82 5.23 -16.27
N GLY A 142 15.39 5.92 -15.30
CA GLY A 142 16.19 5.33 -14.22
C GLY A 142 15.41 4.40 -13.27
N ARG A 143 14.08 4.33 -13.37
CA ARG A 143 13.21 3.49 -12.55
C ARG A 143 12.54 2.34 -13.30
N ASN A 144 12.95 2.04 -14.54
CA ASN A 144 12.36 0.94 -15.29
C ASN A 144 12.47 -0.42 -14.58
N PHE A 145 13.50 -0.62 -13.76
CA PHE A 145 13.68 -1.85 -12.99
C PHE A 145 12.54 -2.10 -11.96
N GLU A 146 11.86 -1.04 -11.52
CA GLU A 146 10.73 -1.15 -10.61
C GLU A 146 9.41 -1.49 -11.33
N TYR A 147 9.39 -1.45 -12.65
CA TYR A 147 8.19 -1.61 -13.47
C TYR A 147 8.18 -2.95 -14.19
N MET A 148 7.01 -3.35 -14.68
CA MET A 148 6.77 -4.70 -15.23
C MET A 148 7.00 -4.80 -16.75
N GLY A 149 7.19 -3.67 -17.45
CA GLY A 149 7.48 -3.68 -18.88
C GLY A 149 6.73 -2.62 -19.70
N GLU A 150 6.65 -2.87 -21.00
CA GLU A 150 6.13 -1.92 -22.01
C GLU A 150 4.66 -2.19 -22.37
N ASP A 151 4.18 -3.42 -22.16
CA ASP A 151 2.83 -3.85 -22.56
C ASP A 151 1.84 -3.66 -21.39
N PRO A 152 0.85 -2.74 -21.52
CA PRO A 152 -0.13 -2.48 -20.49
C PRO A 152 -1.01 -3.68 -20.14
N PHE A 153 -1.22 -4.61 -21.09
CA PHE A 153 -1.97 -5.84 -20.83
C PHE A 153 -1.18 -6.80 -19.93
N LEU A 154 0.08 -7.07 -20.26
CA LEU A 154 0.96 -7.89 -19.46
C LEU A 154 1.12 -7.31 -18.05
N VAL A 155 1.39 -6.00 -17.94
CA VAL A 155 1.51 -5.31 -16.65
C VAL A 155 0.25 -5.51 -15.81
N SER A 156 -0.94 -5.33 -16.40
CA SER A 156 -2.21 -5.54 -15.69
C SER A 156 -2.36 -6.99 -15.20
N LYS A 157 -2.04 -7.97 -16.06
CA LYS A 157 -2.22 -9.40 -15.73
C LYS A 157 -1.23 -9.91 -14.68
N ILE A 158 -0.05 -9.34 -14.59
CA ILE A 158 0.93 -9.69 -13.55
C ILE A 158 0.66 -8.91 -12.26
N ALA A 159 0.25 -7.64 -12.34
CA ALA A 159 -0.01 -6.81 -11.17
C ALA A 159 -1.18 -7.34 -10.31
N VAL A 160 -2.27 -7.79 -10.93
CA VAL A 160 -3.46 -8.23 -10.20
C VAL A 160 -3.19 -9.40 -9.23
N PRO A 161 -2.62 -10.55 -9.64
CA PRO A 161 -2.32 -11.63 -8.71
C PRO A 161 -1.25 -11.26 -7.67
N TYR A 162 -0.27 -10.42 -8.03
CA TYR A 162 0.70 -9.87 -7.09
C TYR A 162 -0.01 -9.08 -5.97
N ILE A 163 -0.93 -8.17 -6.34
CA ILE A 163 -1.68 -7.33 -5.38
C ILE A 163 -2.54 -8.21 -4.48
N LYS A 164 -3.34 -9.11 -5.06
CA LYS A 164 -4.24 -9.99 -4.30
C LYS A 164 -3.49 -10.81 -3.26
N ALA A 165 -2.38 -11.40 -3.63
CA ALA A 165 -1.59 -12.21 -2.70
C ALA A 165 -1.04 -11.40 -1.51
N ILE A 166 -0.71 -10.13 -1.71
CA ILE A 166 -0.30 -9.23 -0.62
C ILE A 166 -1.50 -8.91 0.29
N GLN A 167 -2.65 -8.58 -0.31
CA GLN A 167 -3.86 -8.25 0.43
C GLN A 167 -4.42 -9.45 1.20
N ASP A 168 -4.36 -10.66 0.65
CA ASP A 168 -4.78 -11.90 1.30
C ASP A 168 -3.98 -12.18 2.59
N ASN A 169 -2.78 -11.62 2.72
CA ASN A 169 -1.95 -11.65 3.92
C ASN A 169 -2.17 -10.44 4.85
N GLY A 170 -3.20 -9.63 4.61
CA GLY A 170 -3.58 -8.51 5.48
C GLY A 170 -2.77 -7.23 5.30
N ILE A 171 -1.92 -7.13 4.28
CA ILE A 171 -1.15 -5.93 3.97
C ILE A 171 -1.88 -5.12 2.89
N ALA A 172 -2.15 -3.86 3.14
CA ALA A 172 -2.68 -2.96 2.11
C ALA A 172 -1.65 -2.66 1.02
N VAL A 173 -2.13 -2.39 -0.19
CA VAL A 173 -1.28 -2.15 -1.36
C VAL A 173 -1.48 -0.74 -1.89
N CYS A 174 -0.38 -0.05 -2.18
CA CYS A 174 -0.42 1.26 -2.83
C CYS A 174 0.29 1.20 -4.19
N VAL A 175 -0.49 1.01 -5.25
CA VAL A 175 0.01 0.92 -6.63
C VAL A 175 0.62 2.23 -7.08
N LYS A 176 1.81 2.18 -7.70
CA LYS A 176 2.59 3.37 -8.02
C LYS A 176 3.22 3.34 -9.41
N HIS A 177 3.60 4.46 -9.97
CA HIS A 177 3.40 5.83 -9.47
C HIS A 177 2.30 6.50 -10.30
N PHE A 178 1.25 6.89 -9.69
CA PHE A 178 0.12 7.54 -10.36
C PHE A 178 0.42 9.04 -10.56
N ALA A 179 0.59 9.54 -11.83
CA ALA A 179 0.64 8.72 -13.03
C ALA A 179 1.73 9.26 -13.98
N LEU A 180 2.14 8.46 -14.98
CA LEU A 180 3.07 8.90 -16.01
C LEU A 180 4.51 9.17 -15.53
N ASN A 181 4.99 8.42 -14.54
CA ASN A 181 6.37 8.53 -14.10
C ASN A 181 7.33 7.78 -15.06
N ASN A 182 7.60 8.41 -16.19
CA ASN A 182 8.43 7.87 -17.27
C ASN A 182 9.79 8.58 -17.38
N GLN A 183 10.09 9.50 -16.48
CA GLN A 183 11.32 10.28 -16.43
C GLN A 183 11.68 10.63 -15.00
N GLU A 184 12.96 10.44 -14.63
CA GLU A 184 13.50 10.84 -13.32
C GLU A 184 14.33 12.14 -13.39
N TYR A 185 14.81 12.51 -14.59
CA TYR A 185 15.50 13.77 -14.77
C TYR A 185 14.54 14.95 -14.56
N GLN A 186 14.88 15.85 -13.64
CA GLN A 186 14.03 16.99 -13.25
C GLN A 186 12.60 16.62 -12.83
N ARG A 187 12.41 15.47 -12.18
CA ARG A 187 11.09 14.92 -11.86
C ARG A 187 10.19 15.86 -11.04
N ASP A 188 10.79 16.76 -10.26
CA ASP A 188 10.05 17.70 -9.43
C ASP A 188 9.59 18.96 -10.19
N THR A 189 10.00 19.12 -11.45
CA THR A 189 9.70 20.29 -12.28
C THR A 189 9.20 19.95 -13.68
N VAL A 190 9.31 18.70 -14.10
CA VAL A 190 8.88 18.26 -15.44
C VAL A 190 7.35 18.36 -15.58
N ASN A 191 6.89 18.96 -16.69
CA ASN A 191 5.50 18.85 -17.10
C ASN A 191 5.34 17.69 -18.08
N VAL A 192 4.39 16.79 -17.79
CA VAL A 192 4.12 15.62 -18.63
C VAL A 192 2.90 15.88 -19.51
N GLU A 193 3.10 15.84 -20.80
CA GLU A 193 2.04 15.99 -21.81
C GLU A 193 1.73 14.65 -22.46
N VAL A 194 0.46 14.27 -22.51
CA VAL A 194 -0.01 13.03 -23.11
C VAL A 194 -1.40 13.23 -23.71
N SER A 195 -1.68 12.58 -24.83
CA SER A 195 -3.04 12.59 -25.37
C SER A 195 -3.97 11.74 -24.51
N GLU A 196 -5.25 12.12 -24.44
CA GLU A 196 -6.27 11.35 -23.69
C GLU A 196 -6.33 9.89 -24.13
N ARG A 197 -6.18 9.63 -25.42
CA ARG A 197 -6.16 8.27 -25.96
C ARG A 197 -4.96 7.46 -25.43
N ALA A 198 -3.75 8.01 -25.48
CA ALA A 198 -2.56 7.32 -24.98
C ALA A 198 -2.65 7.11 -23.45
N LEU A 199 -3.15 8.09 -22.73
CA LEU A 199 -3.37 7.99 -21.28
C LEU A 199 -4.26 6.79 -20.94
N ARG A 200 -5.40 6.65 -21.61
CA ARG A 200 -6.39 5.60 -21.32
C ARG A 200 -6.03 4.22 -21.87
N GLU A 201 -5.36 4.17 -23.03
CA GLU A 201 -5.05 2.90 -23.67
C GLU A 201 -3.71 2.28 -23.19
N ILE A 202 -2.77 3.11 -22.71
CA ILE A 202 -1.42 2.65 -22.39
C ILE A 202 -1.10 2.84 -20.89
N TYR A 203 -1.32 4.03 -20.34
CA TYR A 203 -0.79 4.36 -19.01
C TYR A 203 -1.73 4.04 -17.84
N LEU A 204 -3.04 4.09 -18.04
CA LEU A 204 -4.01 3.82 -16.96
C LEU A 204 -4.52 2.38 -16.86
N PRO A 205 -4.38 1.46 -17.85
CA PRO A 205 -4.99 0.14 -17.75
C PRO A 205 -4.57 -0.66 -16.51
N ALA A 206 -3.29 -0.61 -16.13
CA ALA A 206 -2.80 -1.32 -14.95
C ALA A 206 -3.38 -0.75 -13.63
N PHE A 207 -3.51 0.56 -13.51
CA PHE A 207 -4.19 1.19 -12.37
C PHE A 207 -5.67 0.83 -12.32
N LYS A 208 -6.33 0.81 -13.49
CA LYS A 208 -7.71 0.37 -13.58
C LYS A 208 -7.86 -1.09 -13.13
N ALA A 209 -7.02 -1.99 -13.63
CA ALA A 209 -7.04 -3.41 -13.25
C ALA A 209 -6.79 -3.59 -11.75
N ALA A 210 -5.87 -2.84 -11.17
CA ALA A 210 -5.61 -2.86 -9.73
C ALA A 210 -6.88 -2.54 -8.92
N VAL A 211 -7.65 -1.53 -9.32
CA VAL A 211 -8.88 -1.12 -8.61
C VAL A 211 -10.07 -2.04 -8.90
N THR A 212 -10.21 -2.50 -10.16
CA THR A 212 -11.44 -3.22 -10.57
C THR A 212 -11.32 -4.73 -10.49
N GLU A 213 -10.11 -5.29 -10.50
CA GLU A 213 -9.86 -6.74 -10.51
C GLU A 213 -9.14 -7.21 -9.22
N ALA A 214 -8.38 -6.34 -8.56
CA ALA A 214 -7.68 -6.74 -7.34
C ALA A 214 -8.37 -6.26 -6.04
N GLY A 215 -9.22 -5.25 -6.09
CA GLY A 215 -10.03 -4.79 -4.95
C GLY A 215 -9.53 -3.49 -4.35
#